data_ea4458ad17099411882a1a9df05acf71
#
_entry.id   ea4458ad17099411882a1a9df05acf71
#
_cell.length_a   1.000
_cell.length_b   1.000
_cell.length_c   1.000
_cell.angle_alpha   90.00
_cell.angle_beta   90.00
_cell.angle_gamma   90.00
#
_symmetry.space_group_name_H-M   'P 1'
#
loop_
_entity.id
_entity.type
_entity.pdbx_description
1 polymer ?
#
loop_
_entity_poly.entity_id
_entity_poly.type
_entity_poly.pdbx_seq_one_letter_code
_entity_poly.pdbx_strand_id
1 'polypeptide(L)'
;MELQEKIKNSFSHQVVRKGISNSLKNSIKLPVYVLEYLISQYSDQGLSDDEVIEKVKGVLNKHYILPEDKNKIKDAIKTDGSIVIIDKLSVDVDLAKDLYVGALNTAGLKDILVDEEWIRKYKGLIEGGIWGLIRLERNEDSAKYPVMIGKFSPMQVSADEMDDFIAKRAEFTRDEWVDLLINSIGLNPDKFNFHQKMLILLRVIPH
;
A
#
# COMPACT_ATOMS: atom_id res chain seq x y z
N MET A 1 0.85 -17.33 26.79
CA MET A 1 1.40 -16.84 25.51
C MET A 1 1.61 -15.35 25.68
N GLU A 2 2.82 -14.84 25.54
CA GLU A 2 3.05 -13.40 25.65
C GLU A 2 2.27 -12.63 24.60
N LEU A 3 1.78 -11.45 24.92
CA LEU A 3 0.97 -10.61 24.02
C LEU A 3 1.65 -10.41 22.66
N GLN A 4 2.97 -10.25 22.63
CA GLN A 4 3.72 -10.11 21.39
C GLN A 4 3.70 -11.35 20.49
N GLU A 5 3.76 -12.55 21.07
CA GLU A 5 3.61 -13.80 20.33
C GLU A 5 2.21 -13.94 19.74
N LYS A 6 1.19 -13.58 20.52
CA LYS A 6 -0.21 -13.58 20.09
C LYS A 6 -0.45 -12.61 18.94
N ILE A 7 0.09 -11.38 19.03
CA ILE A 7 0.03 -10.38 17.97
C ILE A 7 0.70 -10.91 16.69
N LYS A 8 1.89 -11.49 16.82
CA LYS A 8 2.63 -12.03 15.67
C LYS A 8 1.88 -13.17 15.00
N ASN A 9 1.21 -14.03 15.75
CA ASN A 9 0.45 -15.15 15.21
C ASN A 9 -0.85 -14.71 14.53
N SER A 10 -1.59 -13.75 15.13
CA SER A 10 -2.87 -13.29 14.58
C SER A 10 -2.68 -12.27 13.44
N PHE A 11 -1.64 -11.42 13.48
CA PHE A 11 -1.41 -10.31 12.56
C PHE A 11 -0.04 -10.38 11.86
N SER A 12 0.48 -11.58 11.57
CA SER A 12 1.83 -11.79 11.03
C SER A 12 2.18 -10.86 9.86
N HIS A 13 1.26 -10.70 8.89
CA HIS A 13 1.46 -9.85 7.71
C HIS A 13 1.24 -8.34 7.96
N GLN A 14 0.79 -7.96 9.15
CA GLN A 14 0.47 -6.56 9.50
C GLN A 14 1.43 -5.99 10.55
N VAL A 15 2.30 -6.83 11.14
CA VAL A 15 3.30 -6.41 12.12
C VAL A 15 4.56 -5.91 11.40
N VAL A 16 4.77 -4.61 11.41
CA VAL A 16 5.93 -3.98 10.76
C VAL A 16 6.97 -3.58 11.80
N ARG A 17 8.22 -3.92 11.54
CA ARG A 17 9.37 -3.48 12.35
C ARG A 17 9.65 -2.00 12.05
N LYS A 18 9.22 -1.09 12.94
CA LYS A 18 9.35 0.37 12.76
C LYS A 18 10.78 0.87 12.54
N GLY A 19 11.79 0.13 13.03
CA GLY A 19 13.20 0.43 12.77
C GLY A 19 13.55 0.41 11.28
N ILE A 20 13.00 -0.56 10.54
CA ILE A 20 13.24 -0.73 9.10
C ILE A 20 12.56 0.39 8.30
N SER A 21 11.30 0.70 8.61
CA SER A 21 10.57 1.75 7.88
C SER A 21 11.22 3.12 8.05
N ASN A 22 11.75 3.44 9.21
CA ASN A 22 12.45 4.69 9.48
C ASN A 22 13.77 4.81 8.71
N SER A 23 14.52 3.73 8.52
CA SER A 23 15.78 3.75 7.75
C SER A 23 15.54 3.99 6.25
N LEU A 24 14.43 3.49 5.70
CA LEU A 24 14.08 3.65 4.30
C LEU A 24 13.39 5.00 4.00
N LYS A 25 12.65 5.55 4.95
CA LYS A 25 11.83 6.77 4.80
C LYS A 25 12.64 8.00 4.36
N ASN A 26 13.88 8.12 4.81
CA ASN A 26 14.74 9.28 4.50
C ASN A 26 15.26 9.29 3.05
N SER A 27 15.19 8.16 2.37
CA SER A 27 15.77 7.98 1.03
C SER A 27 14.72 7.96 -0.10
N ILE A 28 13.43 7.81 0.24
CA ILE A 28 12.40 7.52 -0.75
C ILE A 28 11.13 8.34 -0.48
N LYS A 29 10.64 9.03 -1.51
CA LYS A 29 9.42 9.87 -1.44
C LYS A 29 8.14 9.02 -1.60
N LEU A 30 7.98 8.01 -0.76
CA LEU A 30 6.77 7.18 -0.71
C LEU A 30 6.02 7.39 0.60
N PRO A 31 4.69 7.23 0.63
CA PRO A 31 3.94 7.18 1.88
C PRO A 31 4.44 6.04 2.77
N VAL A 32 4.47 6.29 4.08
CA VAL A 32 5.01 5.32 5.04
C VAL A 32 4.29 3.98 4.97
N TYR A 33 2.96 3.98 4.82
CA TYR A 33 2.18 2.75 4.74
C TYR A 33 2.52 1.89 3.51
N VAL A 34 2.95 2.49 2.39
CA VAL A 34 3.43 1.75 1.20
C VAL A 34 4.75 1.05 1.50
N LEU A 35 5.68 1.74 2.19
CA LEU A 35 6.92 1.12 2.65
C LEU A 35 6.65 -0.01 3.66
N GLU A 36 5.76 0.21 4.61
CA GLU A 36 5.35 -0.77 5.59
C GLU A 36 4.71 -2.00 4.95
N TYR A 37 3.86 -1.80 3.94
CA TYR A 37 3.30 -2.90 3.14
C TYR A 37 4.41 -3.71 2.45
N LEU A 38 5.39 -3.06 1.80
CA LEU A 38 6.50 -3.77 1.16
C LEU A 38 7.38 -4.53 2.18
N ILE A 39 7.63 -3.93 3.34
CA ILE A 39 8.38 -4.57 4.42
C ILE A 39 7.65 -5.80 4.94
N SER A 40 6.32 -5.71 5.15
CA SER A 40 5.52 -6.82 5.66
C SER A 40 5.57 -8.05 4.77
N GLN A 41 5.65 -7.86 3.45
CA GLN A 41 5.75 -8.98 2.48
C GLN A 41 7.01 -9.84 2.68
N TYR A 42 8.04 -9.32 3.33
CA TYR A 42 9.30 -10.01 3.56
C TYR A 42 9.56 -10.36 5.03
N SER A 43 8.82 -9.75 5.97
CA SER A 43 9.04 -9.90 7.42
C SER A 43 8.80 -11.33 7.93
N ASP A 44 7.93 -12.09 7.28
CA ASP A 44 7.56 -13.46 7.69
C ASP A 44 8.48 -14.54 7.09
N GLN A 45 9.45 -14.16 6.26
CA GLN A 45 10.35 -15.11 5.59
C GLN A 45 11.57 -15.52 6.45
N GLY A 46 11.61 -15.14 7.73
CA GLY A 46 12.73 -15.44 8.63
C GLY A 46 14.01 -14.67 8.31
N LEU A 47 13.92 -13.60 7.51
CA LEU A 47 15.03 -12.77 7.09
C LEU A 47 15.46 -11.81 8.21
N SER A 48 16.75 -11.46 8.21
CA SER A 48 17.28 -10.36 9.03
C SER A 48 16.77 -9.00 8.54
N ASP A 49 16.85 -7.98 9.38
CA ASP A 49 16.42 -6.63 9.03
C ASP A 49 17.17 -6.08 7.81
N ASP A 50 18.47 -6.34 7.70
CA ASP A 50 19.30 -5.92 6.56
C ASP A 50 18.87 -6.61 5.25
N GLU A 51 18.57 -7.91 5.29
CA GLU A 51 18.06 -8.64 4.13
C GLU A 51 16.68 -8.14 3.68
N VAL A 52 15.80 -7.82 4.61
CA VAL A 52 14.50 -7.20 4.29
C VAL A 52 14.69 -5.83 3.62
N ILE A 53 15.58 -4.99 4.16
CA ILE A 53 15.91 -3.69 3.58
C ILE A 53 16.42 -3.83 2.15
N GLU A 54 17.34 -4.75 1.90
CA GLU A 54 17.89 -4.97 0.56
C GLU A 54 16.84 -5.47 -0.44
N LYS A 55 15.95 -6.39 -0.03
CA LYS A 55 14.85 -6.84 -0.87
C LYS A 55 13.88 -5.71 -1.21
N VAL A 56 13.48 -4.90 -0.22
CA VAL A 56 12.58 -3.76 -0.44
C VAL A 56 13.23 -2.73 -1.37
N LYS A 57 14.51 -2.40 -1.17
CA LYS A 57 15.28 -1.53 -2.09
C LYS A 57 15.32 -2.09 -3.51
N GLY A 58 15.52 -3.40 -3.64
CA GLY A 58 15.53 -4.08 -4.94
C GLY A 58 14.18 -3.92 -5.68
N VAL A 59 13.06 -4.11 -4.96
CA VAL A 59 11.72 -3.90 -5.52
C VAL A 59 11.49 -2.43 -5.92
N LEU A 60 11.89 -1.49 -5.05
CA LEU A 60 11.74 -0.07 -5.32
C LEU A 60 12.60 0.38 -6.51
N ASN A 61 13.84 -0.02 -6.58
CA ASN A 61 14.72 0.31 -7.70
C ASN A 61 14.19 -0.22 -9.04
N LYS A 62 13.49 -1.33 -9.02
CA LYS A 62 12.93 -1.97 -10.22
C LYS A 62 11.59 -1.36 -10.64
N HIS A 63 10.74 -0.99 -9.68
CA HIS A 63 9.35 -0.69 -9.94
C HIS A 63 8.92 0.74 -9.59
N TYR A 64 9.68 1.47 -8.75
CA TYR A 64 9.37 2.86 -8.42
C TYR A 64 10.10 3.80 -9.37
N ILE A 65 9.33 4.44 -10.26
CA ILE A 65 9.86 5.26 -11.35
C ILE A 65 9.59 6.73 -11.05
N LEU A 66 10.63 7.53 -11.08
CA LEU A 66 10.56 8.97 -10.84
C LEU A 66 10.02 9.72 -12.08
N PRO A 67 9.47 10.95 -11.91
CA PRO A 67 8.89 11.74 -13.00
C PRO A 67 9.84 12.00 -14.17
N GLU A 68 11.13 12.19 -13.88
CA GLU A 68 12.19 12.38 -14.87
C GLU A 68 12.40 11.16 -15.76
N ASP A 69 12.08 9.99 -15.26
CA ASP A 69 12.26 8.70 -15.95
C ASP A 69 11.00 8.19 -16.68
N LYS A 70 9.94 8.99 -16.76
CA LYS A 70 8.66 8.58 -17.39
C LYS A 70 8.80 8.05 -18.83
N ASN A 71 9.84 8.46 -19.55
CA ASN A 71 10.09 7.96 -20.90
C ASN A 71 10.55 6.50 -20.89
N LYS A 72 11.15 6.01 -19.79
CA LYS A 72 11.48 4.57 -19.63
C LYS A 72 10.21 3.71 -19.60
N ILE A 73 9.11 4.23 -19.00
CA ILE A 73 7.82 3.54 -19.01
C ILE A 73 7.29 3.42 -20.43
N LYS A 74 7.32 4.52 -21.20
CA LYS A 74 6.83 4.54 -22.58
C LYS A 74 7.65 3.64 -23.50
N ASP A 75 8.97 3.63 -23.30
CA ASP A 75 9.87 2.77 -24.06
C ASP A 75 9.61 1.29 -23.77
N ALA A 76 9.52 0.91 -22.50
CA ALA A 76 9.21 -0.46 -22.10
C ALA A 76 7.84 -0.93 -22.64
N ILE A 77 6.81 -0.08 -22.59
CA ILE A 77 5.50 -0.42 -23.17
C ILE A 77 5.60 -0.59 -24.69
N LYS A 78 6.42 0.23 -25.36
CA LYS A 78 6.62 0.14 -26.81
C LYS A 78 7.40 -1.10 -27.22
N THR A 79 8.46 -1.46 -26.49
CA THR A 79 9.38 -2.57 -26.84
C THR A 79 8.92 -3.90 -26.29
N ASP A 80 8.50 -3.93 -25.03
CA ASP A 80 8.19 -5.16 -24.30
C ASP A 80 6.68 -5.39 -24.16
N GLY A 81 5.85 -4.44 -24.60
CA GLY A 81 4.39 -4.50 -24.52
C GLY A 81 3.81 -4.22 -23.13
N SER A 82 4.60 -4.30 -22.09
CA SER A 82 4.13 -4.05 -20.71
C SER A 82 5.25 -3.67 -19.76
N ILE A 83 4.87 -3.00 -18.66
CA ILE A 83 5.77 -2.71 -17.52
C ILE A 83 5.00 -2.78 -16.21
N VAL A 84 5.69 -3.17 -15.12
CA VAL A 84 5.13 -3.15 -13.76
C VAL A 84 5.78 -2.05 -12.96
N ILE A 85 4.96 -1.15 -12.38
CA ILE A 85 5.42 0.00 -11.61
C ILE A 85 4.68 0.11 -10.28
N ILE A 86 5.30 0.82 -9.33
CA ILE A 86 4.67 1.25 -8.06
C ILE A 86 4.32 2.72 -8.20
N ASP A 87 3.04 3.04 -8.17
CA ASP A 87 2.56 4.43 -8.20
C ASP A 87 1.17 4.55 -7.56
N LYS A 88 0.72 5.78 -7.40
CA LYS A 88 -0.65 6.11 -7.04
C LYS A 88 -1.49 6.25 -8.31
N LEU A 89 -2.43 5.33 -8.52
CA LEU A 89 -3.41 5.40 -9.59
C LEU A 89 -4.62 6.20 -9.12
N SER A 90 -4.93 7.28 -9.80
CA SER A 90 -6.20 8.01 -9.69
C SER A 90 -6.99 7.88 -10.98
N VAL A 91 -8.30 7.85 -10.90
CA VAL A 91 -9.18 7.62 -12.05
C VAL A 91 -10.26 8.69 -12.11
N ASP A 92 -10.39 9.27 -13.28
CA ASP A 92 -11.47 10.21 -13.64
C ASP A 92 -12.49 9.53 -14.57
N VAL A 93 -13.73 10.00 -14.54
CA VAL A 93 -14.82 9.52 -15.40
C VAL A 93 -15.02 10.47 -16.57
N ASP A 94 -14.74 10.03 -17.78
CA ASP A 94 -15.07 10.77 -19.03
C ASP A 94 -16.48 10.41 -19.49
N LEU A 95 -17.49 11.12 -18.96
CA LEU A 95 -18.89 10.89 -19.29
C LEU A 95 -19.23 11.06 -20.77
N ALA A 96 -18.47 11.90 -21.49
CA ALA A 96 -18.72 12.14 -22.91
C ALA A 96 -18.33 10.94 -23.79
N LYS A 97 -17.43 10.09 -23.28
CA LYS A 97 -16.93 8.91 -23.99
C LYS A 97 -17.32 7.60 -23.31
N ASP A 98 -18.01 7.68 -22.17
CA ASP A 98 -18.34 6.52 -21.34
C ASP A 98 -17.11 5.67 -20.99
N LEU A 99 -16.04 6.33 -20.52
CA LEU A 99 -14.77 5.70 -20.22
C LEU A 99 -14.23 6.13 -18.85
N TYR A 100 -13.45 5.25 -18.25
CA TYR A 100 -12.62 5.54 -17.09
C TYR A 100 -11.17 5.80 -17.53
N VAL A 101 -10.63 6.96 -17.14
CA VAL A 101 -9.29 7.41 -17.56
C VAL A 101 -8.39 7.58 -16.34
N GLY A 102 -7.33 6.81 -16.28
CA GLY A 102 -6.37 6.80 -15.19
C GLY A 102 -5.23 7.78 -15.38
N ALA A 103 -4.70 8.22 -14.24
CA ALA A 103 -3.46 8.99 -14.16
C ALA A 103 -2.56 8.43 -13.05
N LEU A 104 -1.25 8.40 -13.32
CA LEU A 104 -0.21 8.02 -12.37
C LEU A 104 0.43 9.28 -11.80
N ASN A 105 0.35 9.43 -10.49
CA ASN A 105 0.73 10.68 -9.84
C ASN A 105 2.23 10.91 -9.82
N THR A 106 3.02 9.88 -9.52
CA THR A 106 4.50 10.00 -9.42
C THR A 106 5.13 10.02 -10.81
N ALA A 107 4.82 9.05 -11.65
CA ALA A 107 5.36 8.97 -12.99
C ALA A 107 4.84 10.08 -13.93
N GLY A 108 3.76 10.79 -13.55
CA GLY A 108 3.16 11.85 -14.36
C GLY A 108 2.60 11.35 -15.70
N LEU A 109 2.21 10.08 -15.77
CA LEU A 109 1.57 9.50 -16.95
C LEU A 109 0.05 9.70 -16.84
N LYS A 110 -0.57 10.10 -17.94
CA LYS A 110 -2.02 10.35 -18.06
C LYS A 110 -2.59 9.59 -19.23
N ASP A 111 -3.91 9.67 -19.38
CA ASP A 111 -4.65 9.06 -20.49
C ASP A 111 -4.48 7.52 -20.55
N ILE A 112 -4.51 6.89 -19.38
CA ILE A 112 -4.44 5.43 -19.24
C ILE A 112 -5.86 4.89 -19.23
N LEU A 113 -6.19 3.95 -20.11
CA LEU A 113 -7.50 3.31 -20.12
C LEU A 113 -7.62 2.39 -18.90
N VAL A 114 -8.73 2.52 -18.16
CA VAL A 114 -9.03 1.71 -16.98
C VAL A 114 -10.33 0.96 -17.21
N ASP A 115 -10.33 -0.35 -17.02
CA ASP A 115 -11.52 -1.17 -17.12
C ASP A 115 -12.46 -0.91 -15.92
N GLU A 116 -13.76 -0.92 -16.16
CA GLU A 116 -14.79 -0.72 -15.14
C GLU A 116 -14.69 -1.76 -14.00
N GLU A 117 -14.18 -2.96 -14.29
CA GLU A 117 -13.97 -4.00 -13.29
C GLU A 117 -13.08 -3.51 -12.12
N TRP A 118 -12.03 -2.75 -12.41
CA TRP A 118 -11.15 -2.17 -11.39
C TRP A 118 -11.88 -1.16 -10.51
N ILE A 119 -12.78 -0.38 -11.10
CA ILE A 119 -13.57 0.63 -10.37
C ILE A 119 -14.58 -0.04 -9.45
N ARG A 120 -15.27 -1.08 -9.94
CA ARG A 120 -16.20 -1.86 -9.13
C ARG A 120 -15.52 -2.50 -7.92
N LYS A 121 -14.30 -2.99 -8.13
CA LYS A 121 -13.51 -3.64 -7.09
C LYS A 121 -12.87 -2.65 -6.11
N TYR A 122 -12.45 -1.48 -6.58
CA TYR A 122 -11.69 -0.50 -5.79
C TYR A 122 -12.24 0.92 -5.95
N LYS A 123 -13.32 1.23 -5.25
CA LYS A 123 -13.98 2.56 -5.32
C LYS A 123 -13.07 3.74 -5.00
N GLY A 124 -12.11 3.56 -4.10
CA GLY A 124 -11.11 4.57 -3.76
C GLY A 124 -10.25 5.06 -4.93
N LEU A 125 -10.25 4.37 -6.08
CA LEU A 125 -9.58 4.84 -7.29
C LEU A 125 -10.15 6.17 -7.79
N ILE A 126 -11.47 6.38 -7.67
CA ILE A 126 -12.17 7.62 -8.02
C ILE A 126 -12.09 8.63 -6.87
N GLU A 127 -12.11 8.18 -5.63
CA GLU A 127 -12.22 9.03 -4.44
C GLU A 127 -10.89 9.68 -4.00
N GLY A 128 -9.84 9.57 -4.76
CA GLY A 128 -8.55 10.19 -4.45
C GLY A 128 -7.35 9.36 -4.86
N GLY A 129 -7.60 8.17 -5.42
CA GLY A 129 -6.58 7.27 -5.93
C GLY A 129 -5.97 6.37 -4.86
N ILE A 130 -5.42 5.25 -5.32
CA ILE A 130 -4.87 4.17 -4.50
C ILE A 130 -3.44 3.88 -4.94
N TRP A 131 -2.51 3.76 -3.97
CA TRP A 131 -1.19 3.23 -4.22
C TRP A 131 -1.23 1.73 -4.47
N GLY A 132 -0.48 1.29 -5.48
CA GLY A 132 -0.43 -0.13 -5.81
C GLY A 132 0.71 -0.51 -6.74
N LEU A 133 0.86 -1.81 -6.92
CA LEU A 133 1.66 -2.38 -7.99
C LEU A 133 0.77 -2.45 -9.24
N ILE A 134 1.18 -1.75 -10.28
CA ILE A 134 0.38 -1.50 -11.48
C ILE A 134 1.11 -2.10 -12.68
N ARG A 135 0.48 -3.03 -13.36
CA ARG A 135 0.93 -3.49 -14.66
C ARG A 135 0.26 -2.66 -15.73
N LEU A 136 1.07 -1.88 -16.43
CA LEU A 136 0.67 -1.14 -17.63
C LEU A 136 0.91 -2.01 -18.86
N GLU A 137 -0.03 -1.98 -19.77
CA GLU A 137 0.05 -2.72 -21.03
C GLU A 137 -0.23 -1.80 -22.22
N ARG A 138 0.32 -2.17 -23.37
CA ARG A 138 0.02 -1.49 -24.61
C ARG A 138 -1.43 -1.79 -25.01
N ASN A 139 -2.18 -0.73 -25.29
CA ASN A 139 -3.51 -0.84 -25.86
C ASN A 139 -3.41 -0.66 -27.39
N GLU A 140 -3.60 -1.74 -28.12
CA GLU A 140 -3.54 -1.73 -29.59
C GLU A 140 -4.87 -1.29 -30.21
N ASP A 141 -5.96 -1.33 -29.47
CA ASP A 141 -7.30 -1.02 -29.96
C ASP A 141 -7.59 0.48 -30.01
N SER A 142 -6.74 1.31 -29.38
CA SER A 142 -6.98 2.75 -29.32
C SER A 142 -5.69 3.58 -29.44
N ALA A 143 -5.60 4.32 -30.55
CA ALA A 143 -4.50 5.28 -30.72
C ALA A 143 -4.57 6.47 -29.72
N LYS A 144 -5.77 6.78 -29.21
CA LYS A 144 -5.98 7.88 -28.27
C LYS A 144 -5.57 7.51 -26.85
N TYR A 145 -5.80 6.24 -26.47
CA TYR A 145 -5.43 5.69 -25.16
C TYR A 145 -4.47 4.51 -25.38
N PRO A 146 -3.20 4.79 -25.70
CA PRO A 146 -2.25 3.75 -26.11
C PRO A 146 -1.77 2.87 -24.97
N VAL A 147 -2.19 3.18 -23.72
CA VAL A 147 -1.82 2.46 -22.51
C VAL A 147 -3.09 2.11 -21.74
N MET A 148 -3.12 0.89 -21.19
CA MET A 148 -4.20 0.40 -20.35
C MET A 148 -3.67 -0.26 -19.07
N ILE A 149 -4.54 -0.42 -18.07
CA ILE A 149 -4.25 -1.18 -16.86
C ILE A 149 -4.49 -2.67 -17.13
N GLY A 150 -3.42 -3.46 -17.19
CA GLY A 150 -3.53 -4.91 -17.30
C GLY A 150 -3.75 -5.61 -15.97
N LYS A 151 -3.09 -5.10 -14.88
CA LYS A 151 -3.28 -5.61 -13.52
C LYS A 151 -3.07 -4.50 -12.49
N PHE A 152 -3.89 -4.51 -11.45
CA PHE A 152 -3.75 -3.62 -10.29
C PHE A 152 -3.78 -4.42 -9.00
N SER A 153 -2.77 -4.21 -8.15
CA SER A 153 -2.67 -4.81 -6.81
C SER A 153 -2.48 -3.69 -5.79
N PRO A 154 -3.53 -3.33 -5.03
CA PRO A 154 -3.46 -2.23 -4.07
C PRO A 154 -2.48 -2.53 -2.93
N MET A 155 -1.80 -1.50 -2.43
CA MET A 155 -0.92 -1.55 -1.26
C MET A 155 -1.59 -0.89 -0.06
N GLN A 156 -2.83 -1.23 0.19
CA GLN A 156 -3.62 -0.76 1.34
C GLN A 156 -4.60 -1.85 1.75
N VAL A 157 -5.07 -1.76 3.00
CA VAL A 157 -6.06 -2.69 3.54
C VAL A 157 -7.33 -2.61 2.71
N SER A 158 -7.79 -3.75 2.19
CA SER A 158 -9.06 -3.88 1.47
C SER A 158 -10.24 -4.04 2.43
N ALA A 159 -11.47 -3.90 1.93
CA ALA A 159 -12.66 -4.17 2.73
C ALA A 159 -12.71 -5.63 3.20
N ASP A 160 -12.27 -6.57 2.36
CA ASP A 160 -12.22 -8.00 2.71
C ASP A 160 -11.22 -8.27 3.85
N GLU A 161 -10.10 -7.53 3.90
CA GLU A 161 -9.14 -7.61 4.99
C GLU A 161 -9.68 -6.99 6.29
N MET A 162 -10.65 -6.07 6.21
CA MET A 162 -11.29 -5.50 7.39
C MET A 162 -12.14 -6.54 8.15
N ASP A 163 -12.86 -7.40 7.44
CA ASP A 163 -13.64 -8.46 8.07
C ASP A 163 -12.72 -9.48 8.77
N ASP A 164 -11.60 -9.85 8.15
CA ASP A 164 -10.57 -10.68 8.77
C ASP A 164 -9.97 -9.99 10.01
N PHE A 165 -9.69 -8.69 9.93
CA PHE A 165 -9.19 -7.91 11.06
C PHE A 165 -10.19 -7.87 12.23
N ILE A 166 -11.50 -7.70 11.94
CA ILE A 166 -12.56 -7.75 12.95
C ILE A 166 -12.66 -9.13 13.59
N ALA A 167 -12.57 -10.20 12.79
CA ALA A 167 -12.58 -11.57 13.29
C ALA A 167 -11.39 -11.84 14.24
N LYS A 168 -10.19 -11.43 13.85
CA LYS A 168 -8.97 -11.54 14.68
C LYS A 168 -9.04 -10.73 15.96
N ARG A 169 -9.75 -9.58 15.96
CA ARG A 169 -10.00 -8.79 17.16
C ARG A 169 -10.66 -9.62 18.27
N ALA A 170 -11.53 -10.56 17.93
CA ALA A 170 -12.24 -11.40 18.90
C ALA A 170 -11.30 -12.34 19.68
N GLU A 171 -10.10 -12.59 19.21
CA GLU A 171 -9.10 -13.42 19.90
C GLU A 171 -8.47 -12.70 21.09
N PHE A 172 -8.55 -11.36 21.16
CA PHE A 172 -7.92 -10.53 22.18
C PHE A 172 -8.91 -10.08 23.26
N THR A 173 -8.48 -10.11 24.50
CA THR A 173 -9.20 -9.45 25.59
C THR A 173 -9.22 -7.94 25.38
N ARG A 174 -10.07 -7.21 26.11
CA ARG A 174 -10.14 -5.75 26.04
C ARG A 174 -8.80 -5.10 26.38
N ASP A 175 -8.14 -5.55 27.43
CA ASP A 175 -6.89 -4.96 27.90
C ASP A 175 -5.74 -5.26 26.95
N GLU A 176 -5.62 -6.50 26.46
CA GLU A 176 -4.65 -6.87 25.41
C GLU A 176 -4.85 -6.02 24.15
N TRP A 177 -6.11 -5.76 23.77
CA TRP A 177 -6.39 -4.94 22.59
C TRP A 177 -6.00 -3.48 22.78
N VAL A 178 -6.27 -2.90 23.95
CA VAL A 178 -5.82 -1.55 24.30
C VAL A 178 -4.29 -1.47 24.26
N ASP A 179 -3.59 -2.46 24.81
CA ASP A 179 -2.13 -2.51 24.81
C ASP A 179 -1.56 -2.67 23.38
N LEU A 180 -2.19 -3.47 22.53
CA LEU A 180 -1.86 -3.57 21.12
C LEU A 180 -1.99 -2.22 20.42
N LEU A 181 -3.11 -1.50 20.62
CA LEU A 181 -3.33 -0.18 20.03
C LEU A 181 -2.29 0.86 20.49
N ILE A 182 -1.99 0.91 21.79
CA ILE A 182 -0.94 1.78 22.33
C ILE A 182 0.43 1.45 21.74
N ASN A 183 0.73 0.16 21.58
CA ASN A 183 1.99 -0.29 20.98
C ASN A 183 2.04 0.05 19.47
N SER A 184 0.93 -0.05 18.75
CA SER A 184 0.87 0.26 17.31
C SER A 184 1.23 1.72 16.99
N ILE A 185 0.91 2.66 17.88
CA ILE A 185 1.30 4.07 17.77
C ILE A 185 2.73 4.37 18.28
N GLY A 186 3.48 3.32 18.68
CA GLY A 186 4.89 3.42 19.08
C GLY A 186 5.12 3.75 20.54
N LEU A 187 4.13 3.61 21.41
CA LEU A 187 4.23 3.81 22.84
C LEU A 187 4.33 2.46 23.58
N ASN A 188 5.09 2.43 24.69
CA ASN A 188 5.14 1.25 25.54
C ASN A 188 3.93 1.23 26.48
N PRO A 189 3.00 0.25 26.37
CA PRO A 189 1.79 0.18 27.18
C PRO A 189 2.07 0.04 28.69
N ASP A 190 3.19 -0.56 29.09
CA ASP A 190 3.55 -0.76 30.51
C ASP A 190 3.84 0.56 31.25
N LYS A 191 4.08 1.65 30.53
CA LYS A 191 4.35 2.97 31.10
C LYS A 191 3.10 3.77 31.45
N PHE A 192 1.91 3.27 31.10
CA PHE A 192 0.65 3.98 31.25
C PHE A 192 -0.37 3.15 32.02
N ASN A 193 -1.10 3.78 32.94
CA ASN A 193 -2.28 3.16 33.52
C ASN A 193 -3.45 3.15 32.52
N PHE A 194 -4.50 2.39 32.80
CA PHE A 194 -5.64 2.21 31.91
C PHE A 194 -6.28 3.54 31.48
N HIS A 195 -6.47 4.48 32.43
CA HIS A 195 -7.06 5.78 32.15
C HIS A 195 -6.20 6.61 31.16
N GLN A 196 -4.89 6.61 31.36
CA GLN A 196 -3.95 7.28 30.45
C GLN A 196 -3.97 6.65 29.05
N LYS A 197 -4.02 5.32 28.96
CA LYS A 197 -4.16 4.61 27.67
C LYS A 197 -5.42 5.05 26.93
N MET A 198 -6.56 5.13 27.64
CA MET A 198 -7.82 5.59 27.05
C MET A 198 -7.76 7.04 26.55
N LEU A 199 -7.15 7.94 27.31
CA LEU A 199 -6.96 9.34 26.90
C LEU A 199 -6.06 9.47 25.64
N ILE A 200 -5.03 8.64 25.54
CA ILE A 200 -4.17 8.59 24.36
C ILE A 200 -4.97 8.12 23.14
N LEU A 201 -5.72 7.03 23.27
CA LEU A 201 -6.52 6.48 22.19
C LEU A 201 -7.61 7.45 21.70
N LEU A 202 -8.27 8.18 22.61
CA LEU A 202 -9.24 9.21 22.25
C LEU A 202 -8.65 10.32 21.36
N ARG A 203 -7.37 10.62 21.48
CA ARG A 203 -6.67 11.61 20.65
C ARG A 203 -6.31 11.08 19.25
N VAL A 204 -6.31 9.77 19.07
CA VAL A 204 -5.99 9.13 17.78
C VAL A 204 -7.24 8.95 16.91
N ILE A 205 -8.43 8.98 17.53
CA ILE A 205 -9.70 8.89 16.79
C ILE A 205 -9.92 10.19 16.02
N PRO A 206 -10.08 10.15 14.70
CA PRO A 206 -10.42 11.33 13.89
C PRO A 206 -11.78 11.90 14.32
N HIS A 207 -11.87 13.20 14.41
CA HIS A 207 -13.12 13.93 14.69
C HIS A 207 -13.80 14.34 13.40
#